data_bf7d1912248eebf58bd19610131202f0
#
_entry.id   bf7d1912248eebf58bd19610131202f0
#
_cell.length_a   1.000
_cell.length_b   1.000
_cell.length_c   1.000
_cell.angle_alpha   90.00
_cell.angle_beta   90.00
_cell.angle_gamma   90.00
#
_symmetry.space_group_name_H-M   'P 1'
#
loop_
_entity.id
_entity.type
_entity.pdbx_description
1 polymer ?
#
loop_
_entity_poly.entity_id
_entity_poly.type
_entity_poly.pdbx_seq_one_letter_code
_entity_poly.pdbx_strand_id
1 'polypeptide(L)'
;MPLIYSSLSFTSIKQGALKAMSNSELRSDIWVQALLRTAQTQGAAGFVVRRGDDTAGAVLVKVAQLNGTARLLVPARDGTGERVYLDLTGKTAGPDEPSIDTYLSKRASQDQDVWIVEIEDKLGRSFLVERVE
;
A
#
# COMPACT_ATOMS: atom_id res chain seq x y z
N MET A 1 17.20 18.03 9.72
CA MET A 1 16.97 17.62 8.97
C MET A 1 16.70 17.61 8.74
N PRO A 2 16.56 17.70 9.02
CA PRO A 2 16.17 17.30 8.61
C PRO A 2 15.94 17.12 8.35
N LEU A 3 15.89 16.84 8.69
CA LEU A 3 15.79 16.48 8.04
C LEU A 3 15.48 16.99 7.33
N ILE A 4 15.43 17.37 7.44
CA ILE A 4 15.12 17.43 6.27
C ILE A 4 15.86 17.72 5.21
N TYR A 5 16.72 17.62 5.24
CA TYR A 5 17.37 17.60 4.35
C TYR A 5 17.80 17.11 3.60
N SER A 6 18.28 17.86 3.44
CA SER A 6 18.82 16.58 3.02
C SER A 6 17.86 15.44 3.16
N SER A 7 16.87 15.61 3.89
CA SER A 7 15.86 14.59 4.04
C SER A 7 15.19 14.28 2.71
N LEU A 8 15.09 15.23 1.80
CA LEU A 8 14.52 14.97 0.48
C LEU A 8 15.38 14.00 -0.31
N SER A 9 16.69 14.19 -0.32
CA SER A 9 17.60 13.28 -0.98
C SER A 9 17.59 11.90 -0.34
N PHE A 10 17.54 11.85 0.97
CA PHE A 10 17.45 10.59 1.70
C PHE A 10 16.17 9.82 1.33
N THR A 11 15.04 10.50 1.24
CA THR A 11 13.77 9.87 0.88
C THR A 11 13.84 9.28 -0.53
N SER A 12 14.45 10.00 -1.46
CA SER A 12 14.60 9.53 -2.83
C SER A 12 15.46 8.27 -2.91
N ILE A 13 16.57 8.23 -2.19
CA ILE A 13 17.42 7.05 -2.12
C ILE A 13 16.65 5.85 -1.53
N LYS A 14 15.91 6.08 -0.47
CA LYS A 14 15.14 5.04 0.18
C LYS A 14 14.09 4.44 -0.74
N GLN A 15 13.39 5.28 -1.46
CA GLN A 15 12.37 4.82 -2.40
C GLN A 15 12.98 4.02 -3.54
N GLY A 16 14.12 4.44 -4.05
CA GLY A 16 14.83 3.71 -5.09
C GLY A 16 15.27 2.34 -4.63
N ALA A 17 15.82 2.25 -3.43
CA ALA A 17 16.23 0.96 -2.86
C ALA A 17 15.03 0.05 -2.63
N LEU A 18 13.93 0.58 -2.11
CA LEU A 18 12.71 -0.20 -1.88
C LEU A 18 12.14 -0.71 -3.20
N LYS A 19 12.12 0.12 -4.23
CA LYS A 19 11.62 -0.31 -5.54
C LYS A 19 12.50 -1.40 -6.12
N ALA A 20 13.82 -1.29 -6.01
CA ALA A 20 14.73 -2.30 -6.53
C ALA A 20 14.53 -3.66 -5.85
N MET A 21 14.15 -3.66 -4.57
CA MET A 21 13.97 -4.87 -3.79
C MET A 21 12.55 -5.45 -3.88
N SER A 22 11.55 -4.62 -4.17
CA SER A 22 10.14 -5.04 -4.07
C SER A 22 9.77 -6.14 -5.06
N ASN A 23 10.50 -6.29 -6.15
CA ASN A 23 10.19 -7.28 -7.18
C ASN A 23 10.74 -8.67 -6.86
N SER A 24 11.56 -8.83 -5.83
CA SER A 24 12.25 -10.10 -5.64
C SER A 24 12.18 -10.60 -4.21
N GLU A 25 12.81 -9.91 -3.29
CA GLU A 25 13.22 -10.53 -2.03
C GLU A 25 12.65 -9.87 -0.78
N LEU A 26 12.05 -8.69 -0.90
CA LEU A 26 11.65 -7.94 0.29
C LEU A 26 10.49 -8.64 0.99
N ARG A 27 10.68 -8.98 2.26
CA ARG A 27 9.63 -9.61 3.06
C ARG A 27 8.44 -8.66 3.20
N SER A 28 7.26 -9.25 3.26
CA SER A 28 6.02 -8.47 3.36
C SER A 28 5.98 -7.59 4.60
N ASP A 29 6.43 -8.09 5.76
CA ASP A 29 6.43 -7.28 6.99
C ASP A 29 7.34 -6.06 6.86
N ILE A 30 8.50 -6.20 6.23
CA ILE A 30 9.44 -5.10 6.01
C ILE A 30 8.84 -4.10 5.02
N TRP A 31 8.26 -4.62 3.93
CA TRP A 31 7.64 -3.78 2.91
C TRP A 31 6.51 -2.92 3.51
N VAL A 32 5.67 -3.53 4.36
CA VAL A 32 4.58 -2.82 5.04
C VAL A 32 5.12 -1.71 5.94
N GLN A 33 6.16 -2.02 6.73
CA GLN A 33 6.75 -1.01 7.61
C GLN A 33 7.31 0.17 6.81
N ALA A 34 7.96 -0.10 5.69
CA ALA A 34 8.51 0.95 4.83
C ALA A 34 7.41 1.82 4.23
N LEU A 35 6.32 1.21 3.77
CA LEU A 35 5.19 1.96 3.22
C LEU A 35 4.58 2.87 4.28
N LEU A 36 4.31 2.35 5.47
CA LEU A 36 3.70 3.14 6.53
C LEU A 36 4.61 4.28 6.98
N ARG A 37 5.92 4.04 7.05
CA ARG A 37 6.87 5.09 7.38
C ARG A 37 6.86 6.20 6.32
N THR A 38 6.84 5.82 5.05
CA THR A 38 6.79 6.80 3.97
C THR A 38 5.54 7.68 4.07
N ALA A 39 4.39 7.05 4.29
CA ALA A 39 3.13 7.78 4.43
C ALA A 39 3.19 8.77 5.61
N GLN A 40 3.64 8.30 6.76
CA GLN A 40 3.72 9.12 7.96
C GLN A 40 4.69 10.27 7.80
N THR A 41 5.81 10.04 7.16
CA THR A 41 6.82 11.07 6.89
C THR A 41 6.25 12.20 6.03
N GLN A 42 5.29 11.88 5.17
CA GLN A 42 4.69 12.85 4.26
C GLN A 42 3.35 13.38 4.76
N GLY A 43 3.05 13.18 6.04
CA GLY A 43 1.91 13.81 6.70
C GLY A 43 0.62 13.01 6.65
N ALA A 44 0.63 11.79 6.15
CA ALA A 44 -0.52 10.92 6.16
C ALA A 44 -0.49 10.01 7.39
N ALA A 45 -1.62 9.41 7.74
CA ALA A 45 -1.68 8.35 8.74
C ALA A 45 -1.67 7.01 8.02
N GLY A 46 -1.17 5.98 8.70
CA GLY A 46 -1.19 4.65 8.13
C GLY A 46 -1.05 3.60 9.20
N PHE A 47 -1.72 2.46 9.02
CA PHE A 47 -1.70 1.40 10.03
C PHE A 47 -2.09 0.06 9.40
N VAL A 48 -1.73 -1.01 10.10
CA VAL A 48 -2.07 -2.37 9.71
C VAL A 48 -3.47 -2.68 10.22
N VAL A 49 -4.38 -2.97 9.31
CA VAL A 49 -5.73 -3.43 9.67
C VAL A 49 -5.72 -4.92 9.95
N ARG A 50 -4.97 -5.68 9.14
CA ARG A 50 -4.84 -7.13 9.30
C ARG A 50 -3.43 -7.56 8.94
N ARG A 51 -2.80 -8.25 9.87
CA ARG A 51 -1.47 -8.81 9.63
C ARG A 51 -1.60 -10.13 8.85
N GLY A 52 -0.78 -10.29 7.83
CA GLY A 52 -0.70 -11.51 7.05
C GLY A 52 0.60 -12.25 7.28
N ASP A 53 1.01 -13.05 6.30
CA ASP A 53 2.28 -13.78 6.38
C ASP A 53 3.46 -12.83 6.28
N ASP A 54 4.41 -12.94 7.22
CA ASP A 54 5.53 -12.02 7.34
C ASP A 54 6.44 -12.04 6.11
N THR A 55 6.57 -13.18 5.47
CA THR A 55 7.56 -13.37 4.41
C THR A 55 6.99 -13.03 3.03
N ALA A 56 5.81 -13.55 2.69
CA ALA A 56 5.33 -13.54 1.32
C ALA A 56 3.85 -13.23 1.15
N GLY A 57 3.18 -12.76 2.21
CA GLY A 57 1.76 -12.42 2.11
C GLY A 57 1.53 -11.23 1.19
N ALA A 58 0.50 -11.31 0.35
CA ALA A 58 0.09 -10.18 -0.47
C ALA A 58 -0.43 -9.06 0.42
N VAL A 59 -0.16 -7.81 0.04
CA VAL A 59 -0.56 -6.65 0.83
C VAL A 59 -1.58 -5.85 0.04
N LEU A 60 -2.83 -5.85 0.52
CA LEU A 60 -3.90 -5.04 -0.04
C LEU A 60 -3.86 -3.67 0.64
N VAL A 61 -4.05 -2.62 -0.13
CA VAL A 61 -3.94 -1.25 0.39
C VAL A 61 -5.26 -0.52 0.16
N LYS A 62 -5.81 0.02 1.25
CA LYS A 62 -6.94 0.92 1.21
C LYS A 62 -6.43 2.33 1.50
N VAL A 63 -6.77 3.29 0.65
CA VAL A 63 -6.44 4.70 0.89
C VAL A 63 -7.73 5.42 1.19
N ALA A 64 -7.99 5.69 2.48
CA ALA A 64 -9.18 6.41 2.93
C ALA A 64 -8.97 7.91 2.72
N GLN A 65 -9.90 8.56 2.03
CA GLN A 65 -9.77 9.98 1.71
C GLN A 65 -10.47 10.88 2.73
N LEU A 66 -11.00 10.28 3.81
CA LEU A 66 -11.58 11.01 4.95
C LEU A 66 -12.83 11.80 4.57
N ASN A 67 -13.53 11.33 3.55
CA ASN A 67 -14.79 11.94 3.07
C ASN A 67 -15.84 10.87 2.77
N GLY A 68 -15.65 9.65 3.29
CA GLY A 68 -16.53 8.52 3.03
C GLY A 68 -16.15 7.72 1.80
N THR A 69 -15.12 8.14 1.07
CA THR A 69 -14.60 7.39 -0.08
C THR A 69 -13.19 6.90 0.19
N ALA A 70 -12.80 5.87 -0.58
CA ALA A 70 -11.47 5.31 -0.49
C ALA A 70 -11.05 4.72 -1.83
N ARG A 71 -9.76 4.47 -1.97
CA ARG A 71 -9.20 3.74 -3.10
C ARG A 71 -8.87 2.32 -2.67
N LEU A 72 -9.04 1.38 -3.58
CA LEU A 72 -8.71 -0.04 -3.36
C LEU A 72 -7.58 -0.41 -4.32
N LEU A 73 -6.42 -0.73 -3.75
CA LEU A 73 -5.23 -1.05 -4.52
C LEU A 73 -4.79 -2.47 -4.17
N VAL A 74 -4.64 -3.32 -5.19
CA VAL A 74 -4.27 -4.72 -4.98
C VAL A 74 -3.02 -5.05 -5.79
N PRO A 75 -2.12 -5.91 -5.26
CA PRO A 75 -0.92 -6.26 -5.99
C PRO A 75 -1.22 -7.22 -7.14
N ALA A 76 -0.46 -7.08 -8.23
CA ALA A 76 -0.56 -7.93 -9.40
C ALA A 76 0.78 -7.97 -10.09
N ARG A 77 0.86 -8.72 -11.20
CA ARG A 77 2.03 -8.71 -12.06
C ARG A 77 1.59 -8.28 -13.45
N ASP A 78 2.41 -7.45 -14.10
CA ASP A 78 2.14 -7.05 -15.48
C ASP A 78 2.59 -8.13 -16.46
N GLY A 79 2.47 -7.85 -17.76
CA GLY A 79 2.82 -8.82 -18.80
C GLY A 79 4.30 -9.18 -18.84
N THR A 80 5.17 -8.40 -18.19
CA THR A 80 6.61 -8.70 -18.08
C THR A 80 6.97 -9.41 -16.79
N GLY A 81 6.00 -9.65 -15.90
CA GLY A 81 6.23 -10.26 -14.60
C GLY A 81 6.61 -9.28 -13.51
N GLU A 82 6.66 -8.00 -13.81
CA GLU A 82 6.97 -6.99 -12.80
C GLU A 82 5.79 -6.76 -11.87
N ARG A 83 6.06 -6.58 -10.58
CA ARG A 83 5.01 -6.27 -9.60
C ARG A 83 4.45 -4.87 -9.85
N VAL A 84 3.14 -4.80 -9.91
CA VAL A 84 2.39 -3.55 -10.01
C VAL A 84 1.25 -3.59 -9.02
N TYR A 85 0.61 -2.45 -8.81
CA TYR A 85 -0.66 -2.38 -8.08
C TYR A 85 -1.77 -1.99 -9.05
N LEU A 86 -2.91 -2.67 -8.94
CA LEU A 86 -4.09 -2.33 -9.73
C LEU A 86 -5.02 -1.49 -8.87
N ASP A 87 -5.49 -0.40 -9.43
CA ASP A 87 -6.53 0.41 -8.80
C ASP A 87 -7.88 -0.15 -9.20
N LEU A 88 -8.52 -0.85 -8.29
CA LEU A 88 -9.82 -1.48 -8.52
C LEU A 88 -10.99 -0.64 -8.04
N THR A 89 -10.74 0.61 -7.67
CA THR A 89 -11.75 1.52 -7.17
C THR A 89 -12.82 1.76 -8.24
N GLY A 90 -14.08 1.52 -7.87
CA GLY A 90 -15.20 1.68 -8.79
C GLY A 90 -15.35 0.56 -9.80
N LYS A 91 -14.39 -0.36 -9.89
CA LYS A 91 -14.47 -1.50 -10.79
C LYS A 91 -14.92 -2.76 -10.04
N THR A 92 -14.25 -3.06 -8.94
CA THR A 92 -14.54 -4.24 -8.12
C THR A 92 -15.27 -3.84 -6.85
N ALA A 93 -14.90 -2.71 -6.25
CA ALA A 93 -15.53 -2.17 -5.05
C ALA A 93 -15.24 -0.69 -4.96
N GLY A 94 -16.03 0.03 -4.19
CA GLY A 94 -15.85 1.46 -4.00
C GLY A 94 -16.56 2.29 -5.05
N PRO A 95 -16.37 3.62 -5.01
CA PRO A 95 -15.45 4.36 -4.15
C PRO A 95 -15.89 4.52 -2.69
N ASP A 96 -17.09 4.11 -2.32
CA ASP A 96 -17.57 4.22 -0.96
C ASP A 96 -16.80 3.28 -0.03
N GLU A 97 -16.42 3.75 1.16
CA GLU A 97 -15.66 2.95 2.09
C GLU A 97 -16.34 1.63 2.48
N PRO A 98 -17.66 1.60 2.78
CA PRO A 98 -18.27 0.32 3.18
C PRO A 98 -18.12 -0.79 2.16
N SER A 99 -18.22 -0.50 0.86
CA SER A 99 -18.07 -1.55 -0.14
C SER A 99 -16.63 -2.03 -0.25
N ILE A 100 -15.67 -1.15 -0.06
CA ILE A 100 -14.26 -1.54 -0.03
C ILE A 100 -13.98 -2.39 1.20
N ASP A 101 -14.50 -2.01 2.35
CA ASP A 101 -14.32 -2.79 3.58
C ASP A 101 -14.93 -4.17 3.46
N THR A 102 -16.08 -4.29 2.80
CA THR A 102 -16.70 -5.59 2.53
C THR A 102 -15.81 -6.45 1.64
N TYR A 103 -15.25 -5.87 0.58
CA TYR A 103 -14.33 -6.58 -0.30
C TYR A 103 -13.10 -7.08 0.47
N LEU A 104 -12.50 -6.21 1.28
CA LEU A 104 -11.30 -6.56 2.05
C LEU A 104 -11.58 -7.67 3.05
N SER A 105 -12.72 -7.61 3.74
CA SER A 105 -13.13 -8.67 4.68
C SER A 105 -13.29 -10.00 3.97
N LYS A 106 -13.87 -9.99 2.79
CA LYS A 106 -14.04 -11.22 2.01
C LYS A 106 -12.69 -11.80 1.59
N ARG A 107 -11.77 -10.95 1.14
CA ARG A 107 -10.43 -11.40 0.78
C ARG A 107 -9.71 -12.01 1.99
N ALA A 108 -9.83 -11.38 3.14
CA ALA A 108 -9.21 -11.88 4.36
C ALA A 108 -9.78 -13.24 4.78
N SER A 109 -11.06 -13.47 4.55
CA SER A 109 -11.68 -14.76 4.87
C SER A 109 -11.24 -15.87 3.92
N GLN A 110 -10.78 -15.54 2.73
CA GLN A 110 -10.39 -16.51 1.71
C GLN A 110 -8.89 -16.82 1.73
N ASP A 111 -8.07 -15.93 2.31
CA ASP A 111 -6.63 -16.05 2.30
C ASP A 111 -6.06 -15.56 3.64
N GLN A 112 -5.59 -16.49 4.46
CA GLN A 112 -5.06 -16.17 5.77
C GLN A 112 -3.73 -15.42 5.71
N ASP A 113 -3.05 -15.46 4.58
CA ASP A 113 -1.73 -14.84 4.44
C ASP A 113 -1.81 -13.38 3.99
N VAL A 114 -2.99 -12.88 3.66
CA VAL A 114 -3.14 -11.54 3.11
C VAL A 114 -3.05 -10.48 4.22
N TRP A 115 -2.30 -9.43 3.92
CA TRP A 115 -2.25 -8.22 4.75
C TRP A 115 -3.29 -7.23 4.25
N ILE A 116 -3.83 -6.45 5.16
CA ILE A 116 -4.63 -5.27 4.83
C ILE A 116 -4.02 -4.08 5.55
N VAL A 117 -3.66 -3.07 4.76
CA VAL A 117 -3.05 -1.83 5.25
C VAL A 117 -3.96 -0.67 4.86
N GLU A 118 -4.18 0.23 5.80
CA GLU A 118 -4.96 1.43 5.52
C GLU A 118 -4.07 2.66 5.62
N ILE A 119 -4.18 3.52 4.62
CA ILE A 119 -3.56 4.84 4.61
C ILE A 119 -4.69 5.85 4.63
N GLU A 120 -4.57 6.89 5.46
CA GLU A 120 -5.54 7.97 5.53
C GLU A 120 -4.89 9.22 4.97
N ASP A 121 -5.38 9.66 3.82
CA ASP A 121 -4.82 10.81 3.13
C ASP A 121 -5.91 11.48 2.30
N LYS A 122 -6.19 12.75 2.60
CA LYS A 122 -7.24 13.50 1.92
C LYS A 122 -7.00 13.61 0.42
N LEU A 123 -5.74 13.59 0.00
CA LEU A 123 -5.36 13.69 -1.41
C LEU A 123 -5.39 12.34 -2.12
N GLY A 124 -5.65 11.25 -1.40
CA GLY A 124 -5.72 9.93 -2.00
C GLY A 124 -4.38 9.36 -2.41
N ARG A 125 -3.27 9.83 -1.83
CA ARG A 125 -1.94 9.35 -2.18
C ARG A 125 -1.71 7.98 -1.56
N SER A 126 -1.17 7.05 -2.35
CA SER A 126 -0.90 5.70 -1.87
C SER A 126 0.49 5.51 -1.30
N PHE A 127 1.45 6.36 -1.70
CA PHE A 127 2.87 6.27 -1.33
C PHE A 127 3.54 4.98 -1.80
N LEU A 128 2.92 4.26 -2.73
CA LEU A 128 3.50 3.06 -3.31
C LEU A 128 4.67 3.41 -4.22
N VAL A 129 5.73 2.60 -4.18
CA VAL A 129 6.84 2.72 -5.13
C VAL A 129 6.56 1.95 -6.41
N GLU A 130 5.73 0.92 -6.33
CA GLU A 130 5.28 0.17 -7.50
C GLU A 130 4.35 1.01 -8.35
N ARG A 131 4.38 0.76 -9.68
CA ARG A 131 3.46 1.43 -10.59
C ARG A 131 2.02 1.03 -10.28
N VAL A 132 1.11 2.00 -10.28
CA VAL A 132 -0.32 1.78 -10.11
C VAL A 132 -0.98 1.85 -11.48
N GLU A 133 -1.73 0.81 -11.83
CA GLU A 133 -2.42 0.73 -13.13
C GLU A 133 -3.93 0.74 -13.01
#